data_4ef3e32720f54fb36d66837c9d25c4df
#
_entry.id   4ef3e32720f54fb36d66837c9d25c4df
#
_cell.length_a   1.000
_cell.length_b   1.000
_cell.length_c   1.000
_cell.angle_alpha   90.00
_cell.angle_beta   90.00
_cell.angle_gamma   90.00
#
_symmetry.space_group_name_H-M   'P 1'
#
loop_
_entity.id
_entity.type
_entity.pdbx_description
1 polymer ?
#
loop_
_entity_poly.entity_id
_entity_poly.type
_entity_poly.pdbx_seq_one_letter_code
_entity_poly.pdbx_strand_id
1 'polypeptide(L)'
;MADEVLQVQDLHQHYGGSNILRGLSFDLKPGEITVVLGRNGVGKTTLLKSLMGVVPITRGSITLAGEPINKLKTHQRVRAGLGYVPQGREIFGRLSVIENLQMGLSSQPAGTPLPVELFELFPVLAKMRSRRGGDLSGGQQQQLAIARALAPGPKVLLLDEPTEGIQPNVIQDIGRVIKHLAHDQGLSVVLVEQFYDFAEELADQYLLMQRGEIVMRGRGKDMAADGVRERLAI
;
A
#
# COMPACT_ATOMS: atom_id res chain seq x y z
N MET A 1 23.67 -10.56 -2.51
CA MET A 1 22.79 -9.90 -1.52
C MET A 1 21.48 -9.68 -2.24
N ALA A 2 20.35 -10.17 -1.75
CA ALA A 2 19.05 -9.86 -2.36
C ALA A 2 18.88 -8.35 -2.19
N ASP A 3 18.83 -7.63 -3.31
CA ASP A 3 18.69 -6.18 -3.30
C ASP A 3 17.31 -5.85 -2.73
N GLU A 4 17.30 -5.31 -1.50
CA GLU A 4 16.09 -4.83 -0.85
C GLU A 4 15.51 -3.67 -1.68
N VAL A 5 14.22 -3.72 -1.97
CA VAL A 5 13.56 -2.71 -2.80
C VAL A 5 13.21 -1.46 -2.01
N LEU A 6 12.89 -1.60 -0.72
CA LEU A 6 12.63 -0.50 0.21
C LEU A 6 13.30 -0.80 1.55
N GLN A 7 14.06 0.15 2.07
CA GLN A 7 14.68 0.09 3.39
C GLN A 7 14.20 1.26 4.24
N VAL A 8 13.78 0.97 5.46
CA VAL A 8 13.38 1.95 6.46
C VAL A 8 14.23 1.75 7.70
N GLN A 9 14.94 2.80 8.15
CA GLN A 9 15.85 2.72 9.28
C GLN A 9 15.56 3.83 10.28
N ASP A 10 15.32 3.45 11.53
CA ASP A 10 15.13 4.33 12.70
C ASP A 10 14.14 5.49 12.42
N LEU A 11 13.00 5.16 11.79
CA LEU A 11 12.01 6.13 11.33
C LEU A 11 11.22 6.71 12.50
N HIS A 12 11.29 8.02 12.70
CA HIS A 12 10.52 8.76 13.68
C HIS A 12 9.63 9.81 13.02
N GLN A 13 8.44 10.01 13.60
CA GLN A 13 7.51 11.03 13.16
C GLN A 13 6.72 11.57 14.35
N HIS A 14 6.50 12.89 14.38
CA HIS A 14 5.69 13.56 15.39
C HIS A 14 4.63 14.46 14.75
N TYR A 15 3.46 14.60 15.41
CA TYR A 15 2.52 15.68 15.17
C TYR A 15 2.53 16.62 16.37
N GLY A 16 3.11 17.82 16.21
CA GLY A 16 3.33 18.72 17.34
C GLY A 16 4.16 18.02 18.42
N GLY A 17 3.63 17.94 19.65
CA GLY A 17 4.26 17.24 20.77
C GLY A 17 4.05 15.73 20.83
N SER A 18 3.22 15.16 19.94
CA SER A 18 2.85 13.75 19.96
C SER A 18 3.77 12.92 19.08
N ASN A 19 4.53 12.02 19.67
CA ASN A 19 5.41 11.06 18.97
C ASN A 19 4.58 9.90 18.44
N ILE A 20 4.41 9.80 17.13
CA ILE A 20 3.57 8.79 16.47
C ILE A 20 4.37 7.58 16.01
N LEU A 21 5.52 7.80 15.37
CA LEU A 21 6.43 6.71 14.97
C LEU A 21 7.71 6.81 15.77
N ARG A 22 8.17 5.67 16.33
CA ARG A 22 9.20 5.61 17.34
C ARG A 22 10.30 4.62 16.97
N GLY A 23 11.13 4.98 15.97
CA GLY A 23 12.29 4.18 15.59
C GLY A 23 11.94 2.93 14.78
N LEU A 24 10.99 3.03 13.84
CA LEU A 24 10.62 1.91 12.98
C LEU A 24 11.76 1.56 12.03
N SER A 25 12.10 0.27 11.98
CA SER A 25 13.10 -0.25 11.03
C SER A 25 12.59 -1.55 10.42
N PHE A 26 12.56 -1.63 9.09
CA PHE A 26 12.18 -2.83 8.32
C PHE A 26 12.62 -2.69 6.87
N ASP A 27 12.67 -3.81 6.18
CA ASP A 27 13.08 -3.90 4.79
C ASP A 27 12.05 -4.69 3.99
N LEU A 28 11.84 -4.31 2.74
CA LEU A 28 11.04 -5.03 1.77
C LEU A 28 11.95 -5.70 0.74
N LYS A 29 11.65 -6.96 0.44
CA LYS A 29 12.28 -7.68 -0.66
C LYS A 29 11.43 -7.59 -1.93
N PRO A 30 12.06 -7.69 -3.11
CA PRO A 30 11.34 -7.75 -4.37
C PRO A 30 10.32 -8.88 -4.39
N GLY A 31 9.08 -8.60 -4.83
CA GLY A 31 8.04 -9.60 -4.98
C GLY A 31 7.44 -10.16 -3.68
N GLU A 32 7.77 -9.58 -2.51
CA GLU A 32 7.18 -9.99 -1.22
C GLU A 32 6.06 -9.04 -0.78
N ILE A 33 5.06 -9.60 -0.11
CA ILE A 33 3.99 -8.88 0.58
C ILE A 33 4.36 -8.78 2.06
N THR A 34 4.69 -7.56 2.52
CA THR A 34 4.90 -7.27 3.93
C THR A 34 3.63 -6.68 4.53
N VAL A 35 3.00 -7.40 5.45
CA VAL A 35 1.80 -6.92 6.13
C VAL A 35 2.17 -6.19 7.41
N VAL A 36 1.63 -4.99 7.59
CA VAL A 36 1.75 -4.21 8.82
C VAL A 36 0.43 -4.24 9.56
N LEU A 37 0.37 -5.04 10.62
CA LEU A 37 -0.79 -5.21 11.47
C LEU A 37 -0.75 -4.27 12.67
N GLY A 38 -1.92 -3.90 13.17
CA GLY A 38 -2.07 -3.11 14.38
C GLY A 38 -3.47 -2.52 14.52
N ARG A 39 -3.83 -2.13 15.72
CA ARG A 39 -5.12 -1.48 16.02
C ARG A 39 -5.20 -0.08 15.41
N ASN A 40 -6.39 0.49 15.42
CA ASN A 40 -6.57 1.87 15.00
C ASN A 40 -5.78 2.83 15.92
N GLY A 41 -5.15 3.85 15.31
CA GLY A 41 -4.40 4.87 16.04
C GLY A 41 -2.95 4.49 16.42
N VAL A 42 -2.46 3.28 16.08
CA VAL A 42 -1.07 2.89 16.42
C VAL A 42 -0.01 3.49 15.50
N GLY A 43 -0.41 4.19 14.41
CA GLY A 43 0.51 4.88 13.51
C GLY A 43 0.65 4.27 12.11
N LYS A 44 -0.13 3.24 11.73
CA LYS A 44 -0.03 2.55 10.43
C LYS A 44 -0.15 3.50 9.22
N THR A 45 -1.25 4.27 9.15
CA THR A 45 -1.46 5.28 8.10
C THR A 45 -0.37 6.35 8.12
N THR A 46 0.11 6.74 9.31
CA THR A 46 1.22 7.70 9.44
C THR A 46 2.50 7.14 8.85
N LEU A 47 2.77 5.85 9.03
CA LEU A 47 3.89 5.16 8.39
C LEU A 47 3.79 5.29 6.86
N LEU A 48 2.66 4.91 6.24
CA LEU A 48 2.50 4.98 4.79
C LEU A 48 2.59 6.44 4.27
N LYS A 49 1.98 7.40 4.98
CA LYS A 49 2.10 8.82 4.64
C LYS A 49 3.53 9.34 4.75
N SER A 50 4.31 8.83 5.71
CA SER A 50 5.74 9.16 5.85
C SER A 50 6.57 8.57 4.71
N LEU A 51 6.30 7.32 4.31
CA LEU A 51 6.95 6.70 3.15
C LEU A 51 6.64 7.47 1.86
N MET A 52 5.42 7.97 1.70
CA MET A 52 5.02 8.80 0.55
C MET A 52 5.53 10.24 0.62
N GLY A 53 6.07 10.69 1.77
CA GLY A 53 6.46 12.09 1.96
C GLY A 53 5.29 13.08 2.02
N VAL A 54 4.09 12.60 2.32
CA VAL A 54 2.92 13.44 2.64
C VAL A 54 3.09 14.04 4.03
N VAL A 55 3.69 13.27 4.94
CA VAL A 55 4.04 13.70 6.29
C VAL A 55 5.55 13.66 6.43
N PRO A 56 6.20 14.74 6.91
CA PRO A 56 7.64 14.76 7.10
C PRO A 56 8.06 13.82 8.23
N ILE A 57 9.16 13.10 8.02
CA ILE A 57 9.84 12.36 9.09
C ILE A 57 10.73 13.31 9.89
N THR A 58 10.91 13.02 11.16
CA THR A 58 11.75 13.85 12.04
C THR A 58 13.15 13.27 12.23
N ARG A 59 13.31 11.95 12.07
CA ARG A 59 14.57 11.22 12.12
C ARG A 59 14.47 9.92 11.33
N GLY A 60 15.62 9.37 10.95
CA GLY A 60 15.72 8.10 10.23
C GLY A 60 15.95 8.28 8.73
N SER A 61 15.96 7.16 8.02
CA SER A 61 16.18 7.14 6.58
C SER A 61 15.22 6.20 5.87
N ILE A 62 14.87 6.56 4.63
CA ILE A 62 14.09 5.76 3.69
C ILE A 62 14.87 5.68 2.39
N THR A 63 15.17 4.46 1.95
CA THR A 63 15.87 4.18 0.70
C THR A 63 14.99 3.33 -0.19
N LEU A 64 14.84 3.72 -1.45
CA LEU A 64 14.06 3.00 -2.46
C LEU A 64 14.99 2.59 -3.61
N ALA A 65 15.08 1.29 -3.89
CA ALA A 65 15.96 0.74 -4.91
C ALA A 65 17.42 1.26 -4.82
N GLY A 66 17.96 1.34 -3.60
CA GLY A 66 19.30 1.85 -3.31
C GLY A 66 19.43 3.37 -3.21
N GLU A 67 18.40 4.13 -3.57
CA GLU A 67 18.45 5.60 -3.59
C GLU A 67 17.71 6.22 -2.38
N PRO A 68 18.30 7.17 -1.65
CA PRO A 68 17.65 7.84 -0.52
C PRO A 68 16.52 8.75 -1.00
N ILE A 69 15.32 8.59 -0.45
CA ILE A 69 14.13 9.34 -0.84
C ILE A 69 13.63 10.34 0.21
N ASN A 70 14.34 10.50 1.33
CA ASN A 70 13.91 11.39 2.43
C ASN A 70 13.56 12.81 1.98
N LYS A 71 14.40 13.39 1.10
CA LYS A 71 14.27 14.77 0.61
C LYS A 71 13.34 14.92 -0.59
N LEU A 72 12.86 13.81 -1.17
CA LEU A 72 11.99 13.83 -2.32
C LEU A 72 10.58 14.23 -1.92
N LYS A 73 9.96 15.10 -2.72
CA LYS A 73 8.52 15.44 -2.62
C LYS A 73 7.67 14.24 -3.05
N THR A 74 6.41 14.18 -2.65
CA THR A 74 5.48 13.07 -2.95
C THR A 74 5.48 12.68 -4.43
N HIS A 75 5.32 13.63 -5.35
CA HIS A 75 5.31 13.33 -6.79
C HIS A 75 6.66 12.79 -7.31
N GLN A 76 7.78 13.14 -6.68
CA GLN A 76 9.10 12.60 -7.02
C GLN A 76 9.24 11.15 -6.51
N ARG A 77 8.67 10.83 -5.34
CA ARG A 77 8.63 9.45 -4.83
C ARG A 77 7.76 8.55 -5.70
N VAL A 78 6.65 9.07 -6.24
CA VAL A 78 5.85 8.36 -7.24
C VAL A 78 6.69 8.05 -8.49
N ARG A 79 7.43 9.05 -9.02
CA ARG A 79 8.33 8.83 -10.17
C ARG A 79 9.48 7.87 -9.86
N ALA A 80 9.93 7.80 -8.62
CA ALA A 80 10.95 6.84 -8.18
C ALA A 80 10.42 5.41 -8.08
N GLY A 81 9.08 5.24 -8.05
CA GLY A 81 8.44 3.93 -8.08
C GLY A 81 7.57 3.59 -6.87
N LEU A 82 7.10 4.57 -6.07
CA LEU A 82 6.11 4.32 -5.03
C LEU A 82 4.68 4.53 -5.58
N GLY A 83 3.82 3.52 -5.41
CA GLY A 83 2.37 3.63 -5.57
C GLY A 83 1.69 3.68 -4.21
N TYR A 84 0.58 4.41 -4.07
CA TYR A 84 -0.15 4.51 -2.80
C TYR A 84 -1.66 4.52 -3.00
N VAL A 85 -2.34 3.67 -2.26
CA VAL A 85 -3.79 3.64 -2.12
C VAL A 85 -4.13 4.00 -0.69
N PRO A 86 -4.66 5.21 -0.43
CA PRO A 86 -5.02 5.66 0.91
C PRO A 86 -6.29 4.97 1.42
N GLN A 87 -6.46 4.96 2.74
CA GLN A 87 -7.72 4.65 3.39
C GLN A 87 -8.85 5.54 2.82
N GLY A 88 -10.03 4.99 2.56
CA GLY A 88 -11.13 5.73 1.95
C GLY A 88 -11.03 5.92 0.43
N ARG A 89 -10.04 5.25 -0.24
CA ARG A 89 -9.91 5.12 -1.71
C ARG A 89 -9.50 6.41 -2.44
N GLU A 90 -10.01 7.57 -2.03
CA GLU A 90 -9.73 8.90 -2.60
C GLU A 90 -9.79 8.94 -4.14
N ILE A 91 -10.83 8.31 -4.72
CA ILE A 91 -11.09 8.39 -6.16
C ILE A 91 -11.68 9.76 -6.54
N PHE A 92 -11.50 10.17 -7.79
CA PHE A 92 -12.14 11.35 -8.34
C PHE A 92 -13.58 11.02 -8.76
N GLY A 93 -14.55 11.21 -7.84
CA GLY A 93 -15.93 10.78 -8.02
C GLY A 93 -16.66 11.39 -9.22
N ARG A 94 -16.26 12.60 -9.67
CA ARG A 94 -16.83 13.29 -10.83
C ARG A 94 -16.22 12.85 -12.16
N LEU A 95 -15.03 12.28 -12.14
CA LEU A 95 -14.35 11.74 -13.31
C LEU A 95 -14.82 10.33 -13.61
N SER A 96 -14.80 9.94 -14.88
CA SER A 96 -15.04 8.56 -15.31
C SER A 96 -13.93 7.61 -14.84
N VAL A 97 -14.15 6.31 -14.97
CA VAL A 97 -13.14 5.28 -14.68
C VAL A 97 -11.87 5.54 -15.50
N ILE A 98 -12.02 5.78 -16.83
CA ILE A 98 -10.87 6.01 -17.70
C ILE A 98 -10.09 7.27 -17.30
N GLU A 99 -10.77 8.36 -16.98
CA GLU A 99 -10.13 9.60 -16.52
C GLU A 99 -9.44 9.43 -15.17
N ASN A 100 -10.02 8.68 -14.22
CA ASN A 100 -9.36 8.32 -12.97
C ASN A 100 -8.04 7.57 -13.21
N LEU A 101 -8.03 6.59 -14.12
CA LEU A 101 -6.82 5.85 -14.46
C LEU A 101 -5.77 6.77 -15.13
N GLN A 102 -6.20 7.66 -16.04
CA GLN A 102 -5.33 8.66 -16.67
C GLN A 102 -4.70 9.61 -15.65
N MET A 103 -5.43 9.98 -14.57
CA MET A 103 -4.86 10.77 -13.48
C MET A 103 -3.70 10.06 -12.77
N GLY A 104 -3.71 8.72 -12.73
CA GLY A 104 -2.58 7.93 -12.23
C GLY A 104 -1.30 8.16 -13.03
N LEU A 105 -1.40 8.44 -14.31
CA LEU A 105 -0.27 8.71 -15.20
C LEU A 105 0.26 10.16 -15.13
N SER A 106 -0.29 11.02 -14.28
CA SER A 106 0.10 12.45 -14.18
C SER A 106 1.59 12.67 -13.86
N SER A 107 2.26 11.66 -13.30
CA SER A 107 3.72 11.67 -13.04
C SER A 107 4.56 11.21 -14.23
N GLN A 108 3.93 10.65 -15.27
CA GLN A 108 4.58 10.11 -16.47
C GLN A 108 4.62 11.17 -17.60
N PRO A 109 5.42 10.97 -18.65
CA PRO A 109 5.42 11.84 -19.82
C PRO A 109 4.03 11.99 -20.43
N ALA A 110 3.74 13.18 -20.99
CA ALA A 110 2.48 13.43 -21.69
C ALA A 110 2.29 12.42 -22.83
N GLY A 111 1.07 11.87 -22.96
CA GLY A 111 0.74 10.88 -23.97
C GLY A 111 1.10 9.44 -23.62
N THR A 112 1.61 9.16 -22.41
CA THR A 112 1.82 7.78 -21.94
C THR A 112 0.50 7.02 -21.99
N PRO A 113 0.43 5.88 -22.73
CA PRO A 113 -0.79 5.09 -22.81
C PRO A 113 -1.11 4.40 -21.48
N LEU A 114 -2.40 4.18 -21.22
CA LEU A 114 -2.81 3.35 -20.10
C LEU A 114 -2.42 1.89 -20.36
N PRO A 115 -1.79 1.21 -19.37
CA PRO A 115 -1.50 -0.22 -19.47
C PRO A 115 -2.80 -1.01 -19.65
N VAL A 116 -2.85 -1.89 -20.66
CA VAL A 116 -4.04 -2.73 -20.95
C VAL A 116 -4.26 -3.77 -19.85
N GLU A 117 -3.19 -4.19 -19.21
CA GLU A 117 -3.13 -5.17 -18.11
C GLU A 117 -4.00 -4.75 -16.92
N LEU A 118 -4.21 -3.43 -16.71
CA LEU A 118 -5.10 -2.93 -15.65
C LEU A 118 -6.54 -3.42 -15.84
N PHE A 119 -6.99 -3.61 -17.09
CA PHE A 119 -8.32 -4.09 -17.40
C PHE A 119 -8.40 -5.63 -17.35
N GLU A 120 -7.28 -6.32 -17.47
CA GLU A 120 -7.18 -7.77 -17.25
C GLU A 120 -7.21 -8.08 -15.75
N LEU A 121 -6.47 -7.30 -14.94
CA LEU A 121 -6.49 -7.39 -13.48
C LEU A 121 -7.86 -7.05 -12.89
N PHE A 122 -8.56 -6.07 -13.46
CA PHE A 122 -9.86 -5.59 -12.99
C PHE A 122 -10.90 -5.54 -14.12
N PRO A 123 -11.44 -6.70 -14.56
CA PRO A 123 -12.37 -6.78 -15.72
C PRO A 123 -13.65 -5.94 -15.54
N VAL A 124 -14.08 -5.70 -14.31
CA VAL A 124 -15.22 -4.84 -14.01
C VAL A 124 -14.99 -3.40 -14.47
N LEU A 125 -13.76 -2.88 -14.37
CA LEU A 125 -13.41 -1.54 -14.82
C LEU A 125 -13.44 -1.43 -16.35
N ALA A 126 -13.07 -2.50 -17.06
CA ALA A 126 -13.17 -2.57 -18.51
C ALA A 126 -14.59 -2.34 -19.03
N LYS A 127 -15.60 -2.89 -18.31
CA LYS A 127 -17.04 -2.76 -18.63
C LYS A 127 -17.62 -1.39 -18.25
N MET A 128 -16.91 -0.61 -17.45
CA MET A 128 -17.41 0.64 -16.84
C MET A 128 -16.55 1.87 -17.20
N ARG A 129 -15.79 1.84 -18.28
CA ARG A 129 -14.80 2.88 -18.65
C ARG A 129 -15.34 4.30 -18.62
N SER A 130 -16.56 4.51 -19.11
CA SER A 130 -17.23 5.81 -19.19
C SER A 130 -18.06 6.18 -17.95
N ARG A 131 -18.22 5.23 -17.01
CA ARG A 131 -19.01 5.47 -15.80
C ARG A 131 -18.25 6.37 -14.84
N ARG A 132 -18.94 7.28 -14.15
CA ARG A 132 -18.34 8.13 -13.12
C ARG A 132 -17.87 7.29 -11.93
N GLY A 133 -16.71 7.63 -11.38
CA GLY A 133 -16.17 6.94 -10.20
C GLY A 133 -17.11 6.95 -9.00
N GLY A 134 -17.83 8.06 -8.78
CA GLY A 134 -18.81 8.17 -7.69
C GLY A 134 -20.02 7.26 -7.80
N ASP A 135 -20.33 6.76 -9.01
CA ASP A 135 -21.47 5.86 -9.27
C ASP A 135 -21.09 4.38 -9.13
N LEU A 136 -19.85 4.08 -8.82
CA LEU A 136 -19.34 2.72 -8.58
C LEU A 136 -19.67 2.27 -7.16
N SER A 137 -19.85 0.94 -6.98
CA SER A 137 -19.92 0.36 -5.63
C SER A 137 -18.60 0.54 -4.87
N GLY A 138 -18.63 0.43 -3.53
CA GLY A 138 -17.41 0.57 -2.72
C GLY A 138 -16.27 -0.35 -3.15
N GLY A 139 -16.56 -1.61 -3.46
CA GLY A 139 -15.56 -2.55 -3.96
C GLY A 139 -15.02 -2.18 -5.35
N GLN A 140 -15.86 -1.69 -6.26
CA GLN A 140 -15.42 -1.20 -7.58
C GLN A 140 -14.57 0.07 -7.46
N GLN A 141 -14.89 0.95 -6.52
CA GLN A 141 -14.06 2.14 -6.22
C GLN A 141 -12.69 1.73 -5.67
N GLN A 142 -12.63 0.68 -4.85
CA GLN A 142 -11.36 0.16 -4.35
C GLN A 142 -10.50 -0.42 -5.47
N GLN A 143 -11.09 -1.22 -6.35
CA GLN A 143 -10.42 -1.73 -7.54
C GLN A 143 -9.91 -0.59 -8.44
N LEU A 144 -10.71 0.47 -8.62
CA LEU A 144 -10.30 1.66 -9.36
C LEU A 144 -9.13 2.39 -8.68
N ALA A 145 -9.13 2.53 -7.36
CA ALA A 145 -8.06 3.16 -6.61
C ALA A 145 -6.74 2.38 -6.74
N ILE A 146 -6.80 1.04 -6.64
CA ILE A 146 -5.64 0.17 -6.85
C ILE A 146 -5.14 0.27 -8.30
N ALA A 147 -6.02 0.13 -9.29
CA ALA A 147 -5.67 0.23 -10.70
C ALA A 147 -5.02 1.59 -11.03
N ARG A 148 -5.53 2.69 -10.46
CA ARG A 148 -4.95 4.03 -10.62
C ARG A 148 -3.55 4.12 -10.03
N ALA A 149 -3.30 3.50 -8.87
CA ALA A 149 -1.97 3.48 -8.25
C ALA A 149 -0.98 2.60 -9.02
N LEU A 150 -1.46 1.58 -9.72
CA LEU A 150 -0.66 0.70 -10.57
C LEU A 150 -0.34 1.31 -11.94
N ALA A 151 -1.15 2.25 -12.44
CA ALA A 151 -1.02 2.83 -13.78
C ALA A 151 0.40 3.35 -14.10
N PRO A 152 1.15 4.01 -13.18
CA PRO A 152 2.50 4.47 -13.46
C PRO A 152 3.58 3.38 -13.41
N GLY A 153 3.25 2.12 -13.11
CA GLY A 153 4.21 1.01 -12.99
C GLY A 153 5.10 1.12 -11.75
N PRO A 154 4.54 1.12 -10.53
CA PRO A 154 5.34 1.25 -9.31
C PRO A 154 6.23 0.02 -9.06
N LYS A 155 7.33 0.21 -8.32
CA LYS A 155 8.18 -0.86 -7.78
C LYS A 155 7.65 -1.38 -6.44
N VAL A 156 7.03 -0.48 -5.67
CA VAL A 156 6.42 -0.75 -4.37
C VAL A 156 5.02 -0.17 -4.34
N LEU A 157 4.04 -0.98 -3.97
CA LEU A 157 2.66 -0.56 -3.76
C LEU A 157 2.35 -0.51 -2.26
N LEU A 158 1.90 0.64 -1.78
CA LEU A 158 1.47 0.87 -0.42
C LEU A 158 -0.06 0.86 -0.36
N LEU A 159 -0.66 -0.03 0.43
CA LEU A 159 -2.10 -0.20 0.58
C LEU A 159 -2.51 0.09 2.03
N ASP A 160 -3.40 1.03 2.24
CA ASP A 160 -3.90 1.44 3.56
C ASP A 160 -5.32 0.94 3.78
N GLU A 161 -5.47 -0.15 4.54
CA GLU A 161 -6.72 -0.83 4.89
C GLU A 161 -7.66 -1.05 3.68
N PRO A 162 -7.18 -1.76 2.62
CA PRO A 162 -7.93 -1.89 1.38
C PRO A 162 -9.23 -2.70 1.50
N THR A 163 -9.45 -3.39 2.62
CA THR A 163 -10.66 -4.22 2.86
C THR A 163 -11.79 -3.48 3.52
N GLU A 164 -11.57 -2.25 4.01
CA GLU A 164 -12.55 -1.50 4.80
C GLU A 164 -13.83 -1.20 4.00
N GLY A 165 -14.98 -1.63 4.57
CA GLY A 165 -16.31 -1.36 3.98
C GLY A 165 -16.54 -2.05 2.62
N ILE A 166 -15.91 -3.20 2.39
CA ILE A 166 -16.00 -3.97 1.14
C ILE A 166 -16.62 -5.33 1.39
N GLN A 167 -17.36 -5.83 0.40
CA GLN A 167 -17.97 -7.15 0.45
C GLN A 167 -16.93 -8.28 0.38
N PRO A 168 -17.11 -9.42 1.07
CA PRO A 168 -16.13 -10.50 1.15
C PRO A 168 -15.66 -11.05 -0.20
N ASN A 169 -16.55 -11.18 -1.18
CA ASN A 169 -16.19 -11.65 -2.51
C ASN A 169 -15.21 -10.70 -3.23
N VAL A 170 -15.39 -9.37 -3.06
CA VAL A 170 -14.48 -8.37 -3.65
C VAL A 170 -13.14 -8.34 -2.90
N ILE A 171 -13.14 -8.55 -1.58
CA ILE A 171 -11.92 -8.70 -0.79
C ILE A 171 -11.07 -9.85 -1.33
N GLN A 172 -11.70 -11.02 -1.60
CA GLN A 172 -11.02 -12.17 -2.19
C GLN A 172 -10.44 -11.87 -3.59
N ASP A 173 -11.20 -11.13 -4.43
CA ASP A 173 -10.71 -10.71 -5.75
C ASP A 173 -9.48 -9.81 -5.62
N ILE A 174 -9.52 -8.81 -4.73
CA ILE A 174 -8.40 -7.92 -4.45
C ILE A 174 -7.19 -8.71 -3.92
N GLY A 175 -7.41 -9.65 -3.01
CA GLY A 175 -6.34 -10.52 -2.48
C GLY A 175 -5.65 -11.33 -3.58
N ARG A 176 -6.42 -11.91 -4.51
CA ARG A 176 -5.84 -12.62 -5.67
C ARG A 176 -5.01 -11.71 -6.56
N VAL A 177 -5.50 -10.49 -6.82
CA VAL A 177 -4.74 -9.52 -7.61
C VAL A 177 -3.44 -9.12 -6.90
N ILE A 178 -3.47 -8.86 -5.60
CA ILE A 178 -2.27 -8.51 -4.82
C ILE A 178 -1.24 -9.65 -4.86
N LYS A 179 -1.66 -10.90 -4.66
CA LYS A 179 -0.78 -12.07 -4.78
C LYS A 179 -0.16 -12.20 -6.16
N HIS A 180 -0.98 -12.08 -7.21
CA HIS A 180 -0.50 -12.14 -8.59
C HIS A 180 0.53 -11.04 -8.88
N LEU A 181 0.25 -9.81 -8.48
CA LEU A 181 1.17 -8.69 -8.67
C LEU A 181 2.51 -8.92 -7.95
N ALA A 182 2.47 -9.45 -6.73
CA ALA A 182 3.69 -9.71 -5.96
C ALA A 182 4.45 -10.93 -6.50
N HIS A 183 3.83 -12.10 -6.52
CA HIS A 183 4.53 -13.35 -6.72
C HIS A 183 4.81 -13.63 -8.20
N ASP A 184 3.93 -13.21 -9.13
CA ASP A 184 4.10 -13.49 -10.56
C ASP A 184 4.74 -12.30 -11.32
N GLN A 185 4.50 -11.05 -10.87
CA GLN A 185 5.02 -9.85 -11.53
C GLN A 185 6.17 -9.16 -10.77
N GLY A 186 6.52 -9.62 -9.56
CA GLY A 186 7.64 -9.12 -8.77
C GLY A 186 7.39 -7.75 -8.12
N LEU A 187 6.14 -7.29 -8.03
CA LEU A 187 5.79 -6.06 -7.33
C LEU A 187 5.90 -6.25 -5.82
N SER A 188 6.64 -5.40 -5.12
CA SER A 188 6.69 -5.44 -3.67
C SER A 188 5.49 -4.69 -3.07
N VAL A 189 4.89 -5.24 -2.01
CA VAL A 189 3.68 -4.68 -1.42
C VAL A 189 3.86 -4.44 0.08
N VAL A 190 3.51 -3.24 0.55
CA VAL A 190 3.25 -2.97 1.96
C VAL A 190 1.75 -2.89 2.15
N LEU A 191 1.19 -3.85 2.86
CA LEU A 191 -0.22 -3.91 3.17
C LEU A 191 -0.45 -3.56 4.64
N VAL A 192 -1.06 -2.42 4.90
CA VAL A 192 -1.50 -2.05 6.24
C VAL A 192 -2.92 -2.58 6.46
N GLU A 193 -3.11 -3.35 7.52
CA GLU A 193 -4.39 -3.99 7.82
C GLU A 193 -4.64 -4.12 9.34
N GLN A 194 -5.91 -4.25 9.68
CA GLN A 194 -6.38 -4.70 11.00
C GLN A 194 -7.16 -6.02 10.91
N PHE A 195 -7.58 -6.41 9.71
CA PHE A 195 -8.29 -7.65 9.47
C PHE A 195 -7.29 -8.81 9.34
N TYR A 196 -7.14 -9.56 10.44
CA TYR A 196 -6.12 -10.60 10.60
C TYR A 196 -6.19 -11.68 9.52
N ASP A 197 -7.38 -12.23 9.24
CA ASP A 197 -7.52 -13.37 8.31
C ASP A 197 -7.04 -13.00 6.89
N PHE A 198 -7.36 -11.80 6.42
CA PHE A 198 -6.89 -11.30 5.13
C PHE A 198 -5.38 -11.05 5.11
N ALA A 199 -4.84 -10.53 6.22
CA ALA A 199 -3.41 -10.32 6.40
C ALA A 199 -2.64 -11.63 6.39
N GLU A 200 -3.08 -12.63 7.18
CA GLU A 200 -2.47 -13.97 7.27
C GLU A 200 -2.47 -14.67 5.91
N GLU A 201 -3.56 -14.55 5.15
CA GLU A 201 -3.68 -15.15 3.81
C GLU A 201 -2.63 -14.60 2.82
N LEU A 202 -2.26 -13.32 2.94
CA LEU A 202 -1.43 -12.62 1.97
C LEU A 202 0.04 -12.50 2.38
N ALA A 203 0.34 -12.54 3.68
CA ALA A 203 1.65 -12.17 4.21
C ALA A 203 2.76 -13.14 3.81
N ASP A 204 3.82 -12.65 3.18
CA ASP A 204 5.13 -13.29 3.17
C ASP A 204 5.92 -12.95 4.44
N GLN A 205 5.79 -11.69 4.88
CA GLN A 205 6.31 -11.19 6.16
C GLN A 205 5.23 -10.40 6.90
N TYR A 206 5.30 -10.40 8.23
CA TYR A 206 4.44 -9.57 9.04
C TYR A 206 5.24 -8.67 10.00
N LEU A 207 4.68 -7.50 10.27
CA LEU A 207 5.11 -6.54 11.27
C LEU A 207 3.90 -6.20 12.14
N LEU A 208 3.97 -6.42 13.44
CA LEU A 208 2.93 -6.00 14.37
C LEU A 208 3.32 -4.68 15.01
N MET A 209 2.50 -3.65 14.78
CA MET A 209 2.69 -2.32 15.33
C MET A 209 1.83 -2.10 16.58
N GLN A 210 2.45 -1.56 17.63
CA GLN A 210 1.78 -1.04 18.81
C GLN A 210 2.43 0.27 19.24
N ARG A 211 1.63 1.28 19.55
CA ARG A 211 2.07 2.60 20.05
C ARG A 211 3.24 3.23 19.28
N GLY A 212 3.22 3.07 17.94
CA GLY A 212 4.24 3.63 17.06
C GLY A 212 5.54 2.83 16.95
N GLU A 213 5.60 1.61 17.48
CA GLU A 213 6.76 0.73 17.43
C GLU A 213 6.41 -0.61 16.77
N ILE A 214 7.38 -1.29 16.16
CA ILE A 214 7.26 -2.67 15.71
C ILE A 214 7.60 -3.55 16.90
N VAL A 215 6.58 -4.20 17.51
CA VAL A 215 6.74 -5.05 18.69
C VAL A 215 6.95 -6.51 18.35
N MET A 216 6.66 -6.90 17.10
CA MET A 216 6.78 -8.27 16.63
C MET A 216 6.99 -8.31 15.13
N ARG A 217 7.75 -9.26 14.65
CA ARG A 217 7.97 -9.51 13.22
C ARG A 217 8.28 -10.98 12.95
N GLY A 218 7.95 -11.45 11.75
CA GLY A 218 8.22 -12.82 11.35
C GLY A 218 7.75 -13.12 9.94
N ARG A 219 7.80 -14.40 9.58
CA ARG A 219 7.23 -14.87 8.31
C ARG A 219 5.73 -15.01 8.41
N GLY A 220 5.01 -14.74 7.32
CA GLY A 220 3.54 -14.83 7.29
C GLY A 220 3.01 -16.20 7.76
N LYS A 221 3.65 -17.30 7.34
CA LYS A 221 3.30 -18.66 7.74
C LYS A 221 3.39 -18.94 9.25
N ASP A 222 4.14 -18.13 9.98
CA ASP A 222 4.38 -18.31 11.42
C ASP A 222 3.42 -17.44 12.28
N MET A 223 2.59 -16.59 11.66
CA MET A 223 1.71 -15.63 12.36
C MET A 223 0.81 -16.29 13.43
N ALA A 224 0.21 -17.44 13.10
CA ALA A 224 -0.65 -18.18 14.04
C ALA A 224 0.16 -18.74 15.21
N ALA A 225 1.33 -19.35 14.93
CA ALA A 225 2.21 -19.92 15.96
C ALA A 225 2.81 -18.84 16.89
N ASP A 226 3.05 -17.65 16.33
CA ASP A 226 3.58 -16.50 17.06
C ASP A 226 2.51 -15.80 17.93
N GLY A 227 1.23 -16.21 17.83
CA GLY A 227 0.13 -15.61 18.61
C GLY A 227 -0.18 -14.16 18.19
N VAL A 228 -0.02 -13.83 16.91
CA VAL A 228 -0.25 -12.47 16.40
C VAL A 228 -1.71 -12.05 16.57
N ARG A 229 -2.67 -12.99 16.38
CA ARG A 229 -4.11 -12.73 16.51
C ARG A 229 -4.47 -12.28 17.92
N GLU A 230 -3.95 -12.97 18.95
CA GLU A 230 -4.18 -12.68 20.37
C GLU A 230 -3.61 -11.31 20.73
N ARG A 231 -2.41 -11.00 20.23
CA ARG A 231 -1.76 -9.71 20.49
C ARG A 231 -2.43 -8.54 19.76
N LEU A 232 -3.06 -8.79 18.62
CA LEU A 232 -3.83 -7.78 17.88
C LEU A 232 -5.15 -7.45 18.62
N ALA A 233 -5.73 -8.41 19.35
CA ALA A 233 -6.97 -8.24 20.11
C ALA A 233 -6.81 -7.42 21.40
N ILE A 234 -5.61 -7.36 21.96
CA ILE A 234 -5.27 -6.63 23.22
C ILE A 234 -4.95 -5.17 22.89
#